data_af8363cebc6a74e11c52abe07e136a27
#
_entry.id   af8363cebc6a74e11c52abe07e136a27
#
_cell.length_a   1.000
_cell.length_b   1.000
_cell.length_c   1.000
_cell.angle_alpha   90.00
_cell.angle_beta   90.00
_cell.angle_gamma   90.00
#
_symmetry.space_group_name_H-M   'P 1'
#
loop_
_entity.id
_entity.type
_entity.pdbx_description
1 polymer ?
#
loop_
_entity_poly.entity_id
_entity_poly.type
_entity_poly.pdbx_seq_one_letter_code
_entity_poly.pdbx_strand_id
1 'polypeptide(L)'
;MKSREPFSSGIRHVLSAVLLASTFSPIAHAERLPRPDHVVVVIEENRGYAQIMDKRHSASYIHALAKRGMLFTESYGVTYPSQPNYLALFSGSTQGITGNACLFSFSSDNLASALRDAGFSFVSYSESLPATGDLSCAAGAYQRKHNPVASWQGTRLPAEINKRFADFPQDFSRLPAVSFVMPDQNNDMHDGSFEMADAWLKQHIAPYVDWAYKHNSLLILTWDEDDRREKNHVVTLLVGPMVKTGASTQRIDHYSVLRTLLDFYGLRALGASRDAEAIKGIWK
;
A
#
# COMPACT_ATOMS: atom_id res chain seq x y z
N MET A 1 38.36 91.72 34.96
CA MET A 1 37.27 91.45 34.02
C MET A 1 37.71 90.27 33.12
N LYS A 2 37.22 89.11 33.36
CA LYS A 2 37.58 87.89 32.65
C LYS A 2 36.32 87.37 31.94
N SER A 3 36.31 87.35 30.62
CA SER A 3 35.31 86.82 29.76
C SER A 3 35.34 85.25 29.74
N ARG A 4 34.26 84.68 29.99
CA ARG A 4 34.09 83.21 29.87
C ARG A 4 33.39 82.88 28.49
N GLU A 5 34.07 82.05 27.69
CA GLU A 5 33.49 81.46 26.50
C GLU A 5 32.66 80.24 26.85
N PRO A 6 31.60 79.95 26.09
CA PRO A 6 30.76 78.72 26.32
C PRO A 6 31.28 77.50 25.52
N PHE A 7 31.32 76.35 26.21
CA PHE A 7 31.64 75.09 25.65
C PHE A 7 30.41 74.53 24.81
N SER A 8 30.65 74.23 23.53
CA SER A 8 29.74 73.56 22.66
C SER A 8 29.95 72.04 22.78
N SER A 9 28.98 71.33 23.34
CA SER A 9 28.96 69.85 23.38
C SER A 9 28.30 69.29 22.10
N GLY A 10 29.10 68.74 21.19
CA GLY A 10 28.64 68.07 20.02
C GLY A 10 28.13 66.64 20.33
N ILE A 11 26.86 66.42 20.24
CA ILE A 11 26.24 65.09 20.36
C ILE A 11 26.46 64.34 19.03
N ARG A 12 27.34 63.32 19.05
CA ARG A 12 27.47 62.37 17.91
C ARG A 12 26.35 61.32 17.98
N HIS A 13 25.42 61.35 17.04
CA HIS A 13 24.44 60.32 16.85
C HIS A 13 25.09 59.16 16.10
N VAL A 14 25.28 58.05 16.81
CA VAL A 14 25.67 56.78 16.17
C VAL A 14 24.39 56.12 15.65
N LEU A 15 24.18 56.14 14.35
CA LEU A 15 23.14 55.33 13.71
C LEU A 15 23.61 53.84 13.66
N SER A 16 23.05 53.02 14.52
CA SER A 16 23.20 51.56 14.42
C SER A 16 22.24 51.03 13.35
N ALA A 17 22.77 50.66 12.20
CA ALA A 17 22.03 49.95 11.17
C ALA A 17 21.82 48.47 11.61
N VAL A 18 20.61 48.12 11.99
CA VAL A 18 20.22 46.72 12.23
C VAL A 18 19.96 46.06 10.88
N LEU A 19 20.91 45.22 10.42
CA LEU A 19 20.69 44.32 9.28
C LEU A 19 19.74 43.22 9.73
N LEU A 20 18.47 43.24 9.29
CA LEU A 20 17.58 42.12 9.35
C LEU A 20 18.01 41.09 8.28
N ALA A 21 18.71 40.04 8.72
CA ALA A 21 18.96 38.87 7.91
C ALA A 21 17.64 38.07 7.79
N SER A 22 16.95 38.22 6.69
CA SER A 22 15.80 37.35 6.34
C SER A 22 16.32 35.95 6.05
N THR A 23 16.15 35.01 7.00
CA THR A 23 16.40 33.59 6.79
C THR A 23 15.29 33.06 5.89
N PHE A 24 15.60 32.89 4.60
CA PHE A 24 14.78 32.08 3.70
C PHE A 24 14.88 30.61 4.16
N SER A 25 13.90 30.13 4.92
CA SER A 25 13.73 28.70 5.10
C SER A 25 13.26 28.11 3.75
N PRO A 26 13.94 27.11 3.17
CA PRO A 26 13.47 26.47 1.98
C PRO A 26 12.10 25.84 2.29
N ILE A 27 11.07 26.23 1.55
CA ILE A 27 9.78 25.57 1.59
C ILE A 27 10.05 24.17 1.07
N ALA A 28 10.05 23.18 1.95
CA ALA A 28 10.08 21.77 1.57
C ALA A 28 8.85 21.53 0.68
N HIS A 29 9.06 21.38 -0.63
CA HIS A 29 8.01 20.96 -1.52
C HIS A 29 7.59 19.56 -1.05
N ALA A 30 6.35 19.42 -0.55
CA ALA A 30 5.78 18.12 -0.27
C ALA A 30 5.86 17.30 -1.56
N GLU A 31 6.45 16.10 -1.48
CA GLU A 31 6.57 15.19 -2.62
C GLU A 31 5.16 14.92 -3.15
N ARG A 32 4.94 15.24 -4.41
CA ARG A 32 3.65 15.01 -5.03
C ARG A 32 3.52 13.53 -5.37
N LEU A 33 2.56 12.87 -4.72
CA LEU A 33 2.27 11.47 -5.04
C LEU A 33 1.79 11.33 -6.48
N PRO A 34 2.21 10.27 -7.20
CA PRO A 34 1.68 9.97 -8.52
C PRO A 34 0.18 9.61 -8.42
N ARG A 35 -0.50 9.70 -9.54
CA ARG A 35 -1.85 9.16 -9.69
C ARG A 35 -1.82 8.08 -10.76
N PRO A 36 -1.63 6.81 -10.38
CA PRO A 36 -1.67 5.70 -11.32
C PRO A 36 -3.05 5.56 -11.95
N ASP A 37 -3.10 5.12 -13.22
CA ASP A 37 -4.36 4.80 -13.89
C ASP A 37 -4.94 3.49 -13.35
N HIS A 38 -4.06 2.51 -13.08
CA HIS A 38 -4.42 1.23 -12.48
C HIS A 38 -3.40 0.82 -11.42
N VAL A 39 -3.88 0.36 -10.27
CA VAL A 39 -3.07 -0.26 -9.23
C VAL A 39 -3.56 -1.69 -9.02
N VAL A 40 -2.67 -2.66 -9.17
CA VAL A 40 -2.92 -4.05 -8.78
C VAL A 40 -2.18 -4.31 -7.48
N VAL A 41 -2.92 -4.69 -6.44
CA VAL A 41 -2.37 -5.10 -5.14
C VAL A 41 -2.52 -6.61 -5.04
N VAL A 42 -1.40 -7.34 -5.04
CA VAL A 42 -1.37 -8.78 -4.81
C VAL A 42 -1.00 -9.03 -3.36
N ILE A 43 -1.74 -9.88 -2.67
CA ILE A 43 -1.55 -10.18 -1.26
C ILE A 43 -1.24 -11.67 -1.12
N GLU A 44 -0.03 -11.97 -0.66
CA GLU A 44 0.49 -13.30 -0.35
C GLU A 44 0.39 -13.57 1.15
N GLU A 45 0.72 -14.79 1.60
CA GLU A 45 0.41 -15.33 2.93
C GLU A 45 1.63 -15.85 3.69
N ASN A 46 1.60 -15.60 5.01
CA ASN A 46 2.34 -16.34 6.04
C ASN A 46 3.84 -16.56 5.80
N ARG A 47 4.56 -15.59 5.22
CA ARG A 47 6.03 -15.70 5.07
C ARG A 47 6.74 -14.43 5.49
N GLY A 48 7.76 -14.60 6.33
CA GLY A 48 8.61 -13.51 6.79
C GLY A 48 9.55 -12.99 5.71
N TYR A 49 9.97 -11.75 5.89
CA TYR A 49 10.88 -11.04 4.98
C TYR A 49 12.17 -11.84 4.71
N ALA A 50 12.82 -12.36 5.75
CA ALA A 50 14.07 -13.09 5.59
C ALA A 50 13.89 -14.38 4.80
N GLN A 51 12.74 -15.07 4.97
CA GLN A 51 12.44 -16.27 4.21
C GLN A 51 12.28 -15.97 2.72
N ILE A 52 11.51 -14.94 2.34
CA ILE A 52 11.27 -14.57 0.94
C ILE A 52 12.54 -14.03 0.28
N MET A 53 13.33 -13.23 1.00
CA MET A 53 14.53 -12.61 0.46
C MET A 53 15.76 -13.50 0.51
N ASP A 54 15.66 -14.69 1.12
CA ASP A 54 16.74 -15.69 1.11
C ASP A 54 16.93 -16.25 -0.31
N LYS A 55 18.10 -16.01 -0.88
CA LYS A 55 18.45 -16.47 -2.22
C LYS A 55 18.52 -18.00 -2.37
N ARG A 56 18.47 -18.75 -1.27
CA ARG A 56 18.43 -20.22 -1.29
C ARG A 56 17.06 -20.75 -1.68
N HIS A 57 15.99 -19.96 -1.52
CA HIS A 57 14.65 -20.30 -1.99
C HIS A 57 14.46 -19.91 -3.45
N SER A 58 13.68 -20.70 -4.18
CA SER A 58 13.44 -20.52 -5.62
C SER A 58 12.36 -19.46 -5.91
N ALA A 59 12.44 -18.29 -5.26
CA ALA A 59 11.57 -17.15 -5.51
C ALA A 59 12.19 -16.19 -6.56
N SER A 60 12.57 -16.75 -7.71
CA SER A 60 13.37 -16.04 -8.72
C SER A 60 12.64 -14.85 -9.33
N TYR A 61 11.31 -14.94 -9.51
CA TYR A 61 10.51 -13.86 -10.05
C TYR A 61 10.29 -12.73 -9.03
N ILE A 62 10.01 -13.06 -7.77
CA ILE A 62 9.91 -12.08 -6.68
C ILE A 62 11.22 -11.31 -6.53
N HIS A 63 12.38 -12.00 -6.58
CA HIS A 63 13.69 -11.34 -6.56
C HIS A 63 13.94 -10.47 -7.81
N ALA A 64 13.40 -10.86 -8.97
CA ALA A 64 13.45 -10.03 -10.17
C ALA A 64 12.58 -8.77 -10.04
N LEU A 65 11.39 -8.88 -9.45
CA LEU A 65 10.55 -7.73 -9.12
C LEU A 65 11.23 -6.76 -8.17
N ALA A 66 11.89 -7.27 -7.12
CA ALA A 66 12.64 -6.45 -6.17
C ALA A 66 13.76 -5.62 -6.84
N LYS A 67 14.37 -6.14 -7.93
CA LYS A 67 15.35 -5.39 -8.73
C LYS A 67 14.73 -4.38 -9.68
N ARG A 68 13.46 -4.56 -10.05
CA ARG A 68 12.74 -3.69 -10.99
C ARG A 68 11.98 -2.56 -10.31
N GLY A 69 11.76 -2.63 -9.00
CA GLY A 69 10.98 -1.67 -8.24
C GLY A 69 11.65 -1.24 -6.95
N MET A 70 10.83 -0.86 -5.98
CA MET A 70 11.25 -0.51 -4.63
C MET A 70 10.90 -1.63 -3.66
N LEU A 71 11.93 -2.16 -2.98
CA LEU A 71 11.77 -3.11 -1.89
C LEU A 71 11.76 -2.36 -0.56
N PHE A 72 10.72 -2.56 0.26
CA PHE A 72 10.70 -2.06 1.63
C PHE A 72 11.36 -3.06 2.56
N THR A 73 12.43 -2.64 3.23
CA THR A 73 13.19 -3.47 4.18
C THR A 73 12.64 -3.41 5.60
N GLU A 74 11.66 -2.53 5.85
CA GLU A 74 10.99 -2.33 7.14
C GLU A 74 9.46 -2.31 6.93
N SER A 75 8.92 -3.38 6.35
CA SER A 75 7.48 -3.55 6.15
C SER A 75 6.92 -4.58 7.12
N TYR A 76 5.74 -4.33 7.68
CA TYR A 76 5.17 -5.17 8.73
C TYR A 76 3.68 -5.44 8.53
N GLY A 77 3.25 -6.65 8.88
CA GLY A 77 1.84 -6.92 9.15
C GLY A 77 1.36 -6.17 10.39
N VAL A 78 0.06 -6.00 10.53
CA VAL A 78 -0.53 -5.25 11.66
C VAL A 78 -0.74 -6.12 12.88
N THR A 79 -1.13 -7.38 12.67
CA THR A 79 -1.50 -8.32 13.73
C THR A 79 -1.39 -9.77 13.28
N TYR A 80 -1.95 -10.68 14.07
CA TYR A 80 -2.20 -12.09 13.77
C TYR A 80 -3.62 -12.47 14.20
N PRO A 81 -4.27 -13.44 13.53
CA PRO A 81 -3.88 -14.12 12.29
C PRO A 81 -4.26 -13.29 11.04
N SER A 82 -4.27 -13.93 9.87
CA SER A 82 -4.43 -13.33 8.53
C SER A 82 -5.63 -12.38 8.39
N GLN A 83 -6.85 -12.83 8.69
CA GLN A 83 -8.07 -12.07 8.36
C GLN A 83 -8.06 -10.61 8.85
N PRO A 84 -7.71 -10.28 10.10
CA PRO A 84 -7.64 -8.88 10.53
C PRO A 84 -6.61 -8.04 9.76
N ASN A 85 -5.55 -8.63 9.16
CA ASN A 85 -4.61 -7.90 8.29
C ASN A 85 -5.26 -7.49 6.97
N TYR A 86 -6.02 -8.39 6.32
CA TYR A 86 -6.80 -8.05 5.14
C TYR A 86 -7.84 -6.95 5.43
N LEU A 87 -8.52 -7.02 6.57
CA LEU A 87 -9.47 -5.98 7.00
C LEU A 87 -8.77 -4.64 7.25
N ALA A 88 -7.57 -4.66 7.88
CA ALA A 88 -6.77 -3.48 8.14
C ALA A 88 -6.32 -2.80 6.84
N LEU A 89 -5.77 -3.55 5.88
CA LEU A 89 -5.39 -3.05 4.56
C LEU A 89 -6.58 -2.50 3.77
N PHE A 90 -7.75 -3.08 3.93
CA PHE A 90 -8.93 -2.70 3.16
C PHE A 90 -9.74 -1.56 3.77
N SER A 91 -9.79 -1.44 5.11
CA SER A 91 -10.67 -0.47 5.79
C SER A 91 -9.96 0.47 6.78
N GLY A 92 -8.67 0.27 7.02
CA GLY A 92 -7.94 0.99 8.07
C GLY A 92 -8.29 0.49 9.48
N SER A 93 -8.92 -0.68 9.61
CA SER A 93 -9.33 -1.23 10.89
C SER A 93 -9.39 -2.76 10.81
N THR A 94 -8.95 -3.45 11.85
CA THR A 94 -9.19 -4.88 12.01
C THR A 94 -10.66 -5.21 12.27
N GLN A 95 -11.53 -4.21 12.37
CA GLN A 95 -12.97 -4.32 12.70
C GLN A 95 -13.23 -5.03 14.04
N GLY A 96 -12.24 -5.02 14.96
CA GLY A 96 -12.31 -5.74 16.23
C GLY A 96 -12.14 -7.26 16.10
N ILE A 97 -11.78 -7.75 14.91
CA ILE A 97 -11.57 -9.18 14.66
C ILE A 97 -10.18 -9.58 15.12
N THR A 98 -10.10 -10.72 15.81
CA THR A 98 -8.89 -11.30 16.37
C THR A 98 -8.67 -12.76 15.94
N GLY A 99 -9.39 -13.22 14.91
CA GLY A 99 -9.34 -14.60 14.42
C GLY A 99 -9.76 -14.70 12.97
N ASN A 100 -9.74 -15.92 12.43
CA ASN A 100 -10.06 -16.27 11.05
C ASN A 100 -11.49 -16.82 10.89
N ALA A 101 -12.41 -16.44 11.75
CA ALA A 101 -13.80 -16.92 11.64
C ALA A 101 -14.49 -16.36 10.40
N CYS A 102 -15.40 -17.13 9.86
CA CYS A 102 -16.21 -16.74 8.71
C CYS A 102 -17.47 -15.98 9.15
N LEU A 103 -18.21 -15.41 8.17
CA LEU A 103 -19.52 -14.79 8.30
C LEU A 103 -19.55 -13.45 9.06
N PHE A 104 -18.50 -12.65 8.91
CA PHE A 104 -18.57 -11.25 9.30
C PHE A 104 -19.28 -10.42 8.24
N SER A 105 -20.03 -9.41 8.70
CA SER A 105 -20.67 -8.42 7.84
C SER A 105 -20.47 -7.04 8.45
N PHE A 106 -19.86 -6.12 7.70
CA PHE A 106 -19.56 -4.76 8.13
C PHE A 106 -20.25 -3.75 7.23
N SER A 107 -20.55 -2.57 7.78
CA SER A 107 -21.13 -1.43 7.05
C SER A 107 -20.23 -0.19 7.10
N SER A 108 -19.07 -0.27 7.75
CA SER A 108 -18.08 0.81 7.82
C SER A 108 -17.50 1.14 6.43
N ASP A 109 -16.95 2.36 6.32
CA ASP A 109 -16.22 2.75 5.12
C ASP A 109 -14.99 1.88 4.90
N ASN A 110 -14.65 1.68 3.63
CA ASN A 110 -13.52 0.89 3.17
C ASN A 110 -12.96 1.47 1.86
N LEU A 111 -11.80 1.00 1.41
CA LEU A 111 -11.15 1.50 0.19
C LEU A 111 -12.07 1.47 -1.03
N ALA A 112 -12.80 0.36 -1.23
CA ALA A 112 -13.69 0.23 -2.39
C ALA A 112 -14.85 1.21 -2.33
N SER A 113 -15.46 1.42 -1.15
CA SER A 113 -16.53 2.41 -0.99
C SER A 113 -16.01 3.83 -1.19
N ALA A 114 -14.85 4.18 -0.62
CA ALA A 114 -14.25 5.50 -0.77
C ALA A 114 -13.90 5.82 -2.23
N LEU A 115 -13.33 4.86 -2.96
CA LEU A 115 -13.06 4.99 -4.40
C LEU A 115 -14.35 5.21 -5.18
N ARG A 116 -15.37 4.36 -4.98
CA ARG A 116 -16.64 4.44 -5.69
C ARG A 116 -17.40 5.74 -5.42
N ASP A 117 -17.44 6.20 -4.18
CA ASP A 117 -18.07 7.46 -3.80
C ASP A 117 -17.38 8.67 -4.48
N ALA A 118 -16.09 8.53 -4.83
CA ALA A 118 -15.31 9.53 -5.58
C ALA A 118 -15.30 9.29 -7.11
N GLY A 119 -16.07 8.33 -7.62
CA GLY A 119 -16.18 8.03 -9.06
C GLY A 119 -15.06 7.15 -9.63
N PHE A 120 -14.25 6.52 -8.77
CA PHE A 120 -13.24 5.53 -9.19
C PHE A 120 -13.78 4.12 -9.07
N SER A 121 -13.20 3.21 -9.87
CA SER A 121 -13.59 1.79 -9.85
C SER A 121 -12.66 0.97 -8.95
N PHE A 122 -13.25 -0.05 -8.33
CA PHE A 122 -12.54 -1.07 -7.54
C PHE A 122 -13.09 -2.45 -7.86
N VAL A 123 -12.24 -3.46 -7.94
CA VAL A 123 -12.62 -4.89 -8.03
C VAL A 123 -11.64 -5.73 -7.23
N SER A 124 -12.16 -6.73 -6.54
CA SER A 124 -11.39 -7.80 -5.89
C SER A 124 -11.47 -9.06 -6.74
N TYR A 125 -10.34 -9.67 -7.02
CA TYR A 125 -10.20 -10.90 -7.79
C TYR A 125 -9.60 -11.99 -6.89
N SER A 126 -10.39 -13.01 -6.56
CA SER A 126 -9.94 -14.13 -5.75
C SER A 126 -9.82 -15.40 -6.58
N GLU A 127 -8.66 -16.06 -6.53
CA GLU A 127 -8.48 -17.35 -7.17
C GLU A 127 -9.34 -18.40 -6.48
N SER A 128 -9.82 -19.36 -7.25
CA SER A 128 -10.71 -20.44 -6.79
C SER A 128 -12.04 -19.97 -6.15
N LEU A 129 -12.39 -18.68 -6.22
CA LEU A 129 -13.72 -18.20 -5.86
C LEU A 129 -14.76 -18.88 -6.79
N PRO A 130 -15.81 -19.56 -6.26
CA PRO A 130 -16.73 -20.38 -7.09
C PRO A 130 -17.48 -19.56 -8.14
N ALA A 131 -17.95 -18.38 -7.77
CA ALA A 131 -18.70 -17.47 -8.62
C ALA A 131 -18.53 -16.02 -8.18
N THR A 132 -18.79 -15.08 -9.09
CA THR A 132 -18.85 -13.67 -8.72
C THR A 132 -19.88 -13.47 -7.60
N GLY A 133 -19.45 -12.80 -6.52
CA GLY A 133 -20.28 -12.53 -5.35
C GLY A 133 -20.48 -13.71 -4.40
N ASP A 134 -19.76 -14.83 -4.59
CA ASP A 134 -19.85 -15.96 -3.67
C ASP A 134 -19.38 -15.58 -2.25
N LEU A 135 -20.11 -16.06 -1.24
CA LEU A 135 -19.87 -15.79 0.18
C LEU A 135 -19.52 -17.04 0.99
N SER A 136 -19.26 -18.17 0.32
CA SER A 136 -18.82 -19.39 0.98
C SER A 136 -17.58 -19.14 1.83
N CYS A 137 -17.50 -19.80 2.97
CA CYS A 137 -16.34 -19.67 3.86
C CYS A 137 -15.08 -20.26 3.26
N ALA A 138 -15.24 -21.35 2.51
CA ALA A 138 -14.19 -22.06 1.79
C ALA A 138 -14.78 -22.77 0.57
N ALA A 139 -13.99 -22.91 -0.49
CA ALA A 139 -14.32 -23.72 -1.67
C ALA A 139 -13.01 -24.19 -2.31
N GLY A 140 -12.68 -25.47 -2.12
CA GLY A 140 -11.35 -25.96 -2.51
C GLY A 140 -10.25 -25.17 -1.80
N ALA A 141 -9.34 -24.60 -2.56
CA ALA A 141 -8.26 -23.77 -2.02
C ALA A 141 -8.65 -22.30 -1.73
N TYR A 142 -9.84 -21.85 -2.16
CA TYR A 142 -10.35 -20.53 -1.80
C TYR A 142 -10.70 -20.45 -0.32
N GLN A 143 -10.29 -19.34 0.32
CA GLN A 143 -10.65 -19.03 1.70
C GLN A 143 -11.19 -17.59 1.78
N ARG A 144 -12.43 -17.45 2.30
CA ARG A 144 -13.07 -16.13 2.46
C ARG A 144 -12.31 -15.21 3.41
N LYS A 145 -11.57 -15.76 4.38
CA LYS A 145 -10.75 -14.98 5.31
C LYS A 145 -9.71 -14.08 4.60
N HIS A 146 -9.29 -14.45 3.37
CA HIS A 146 -8.38 -13.68 2.52
C HIS A 146 -9.12 -12.70 1.58
N ASN A 147 -10.45 -12.73 1.55
CA ASN A 147 -11.26 -11.88 0.67
C ASN A 147 -12.03 -10.83 1.49
N PRO A 148 -11.45 -9.64 1.76
CA PRO A 148 -12.08 -8.66 2.63
C PRO A 148 -13.39 -8.12 2.06
N VAL A 149 -13.54 -8.01 0.73
CA VAL A 149 -14.76 -7.51 0.07
C VAL A 149 -15.99 -8.29 0.47
N ALA A 150 -15.86 -9.62 0.64
CA ALA A 150 -16.96 -10.49 1.03
C ALA A 150 -17.61 -10.07 2.37
N SER A 151 -16.85 -9.40 3.25
CA SER A 151 -17.36 -8.95 4.55
C SER A 151 -18.13 -7.62 4.50
N TRP A 152 -18.15 -6.92 3.36
CA TRP A 152 -18.96 -5.72 3.12
C TRP A 152 -19.99 -5.90 2.00
N GLN A 153 -20.01 -7.08 1.36
CA GLN A 153 -20.98 -7.38 0.30
C GLN A 153 -22.41 -7.41 0.85
N GLY A 154 -23.33 -6.76 0.13
CA GLY A 154 -24.73 -6.66 0.50
C GLY A 154 -25.04 -5.58 1.57
N THR A 155 -24.01 -4.94 2.15
CA THR A 155 -24.18 -3.82 3.07
C THR A 155 -23.65 -2.52 2.45
N ARG A 156 -22.36 -2.42 2.20
CA ARG A 156 -21.68 -1.24 1.63
C ARG A 156 -21.22 -1.46 0.19
N LEU A 157 -21.03 -2.72 -0.21
CA LEU A 157 -20.49 -3.09 -1.51
C LEU A 157 -21.44 -4.03 -2.28
N PRO A 158 -21.54 -3.89 -3.61
CA PRO A 158 -22.29 -4.81 -4.46
C PRO A 158 -21.49 -6.08 -4.72
N ALA A 159 -22.19 -7.15 -5.09
CA ALA A 159 -21.61 -8.48 -5.35
C ALA A 159 -20.66 -8.50 -6.57
N GLU A 160 -20.92 -7.64 -7.55
CA GLU A 160 -20.24 -7.60 -8.85
C GLU A 160 -18.76 -7.21 -8.77
N ILE A 161 -18.31 -6.62 -7.65
CA ILE A 161 -16.91 -6.28 -7.44
C ILE A 161 -16.12 -7.39 -6.73
N ASN A 162 -16.78 -8.45 -6.30
CA ASN A 162 -16.20 -9.66 -5.72
C ASN A 162 -16.12 -10.72 -6.83
N LYS A 163 -15.04 -10.76 -7.59
CA LYS A 163 -14.89 -11.58 -8.80
C LYS A 163 -13.93 -12.73 -8.62
N ARG A 164 -14.11 -13.73 -9.45
CA ARG A 164 -13.12 -14.81 -9.61
C ARG A 164 -11.87 -14.25 -10.28
N PHE A 165 -10.70 -14.75 -9.92
CA PHE A 165 -9.46 -14.40 -10.63
C PHE A 165 -9.50 -14.81 -12.11
N ALA A 166 -10.25 -15.86 -12.46
CA ALA A 166 -10.48 -16.23 -13.86
C ALA A 166 -11.12 -15.12 -14.71
N ASP A 167 -11.77 -14.14 -14.06
CA ASP A 167 -12.35 -12.96 -14.72
C ASP A 167 -11.40 -11.74 -14.73
N PHE A 168 -10.13 -11.90 -14.31
CA PHE A 168 -9.10 -10.87 -14.38
C PHE A 168 -8.83 -10.51 -15.84
N PRO A 169 -8.89 -9.21 -16.22
CA PRO A 169 -8.81 -8.82 -17.63
C PRO A 169 -7.48 -9.20 -18.29
N GLN A 170 -7.53 -9.78 -19.48
CA GLN A 170 -6.35 -9.98 -20.32
C GLN A 170 -5.96 -8.69 -21.05
N ASP A 171 -6.92 -7.83 -21.33
CA ASP A 171 -6.70 -6.44 -21.75
C ASP A 171 -6.65 -5.58 -20.49
N PHE A 172 -5.44 -5.27 -20.04
CA PHE A 172 -5.20 -4.54 -18.79
C PHE A 172 -5.69 -3.08 -18.81
N SER A 173 -5.98 -2.51 -19.98
CA SER A 173 -6.63 -1.19 -20.07
C SER A 173 -8.06 -1.19 -19.51
N ARG A 174 -8.64 -2.37 -19.30
CA ARG A 174 -9.99 -2.56 -18.73
C ARG A 174 -9.96 -2.80 -17.20
N LEU A 175 -8.78 -2.77 -16.58
CA LEU A 175 -8.68 -2.89 -15.13
C LEU A 175 -9.36 -1.71 -14.43
N PRO A 176 -9.89 -1.90 -13.22
CA PRO A 176 -10.36 -0.79 -12.41
C PRO A 176 -9.18 0.08 -11.94
N ALA A 177 -9.50 1.24 -11.34
CA ALA A 177 -8.47 2.10 -10.76
C ALA A 177 -7.65 1.37 -9.69
N VAL A 178 -8.31 0.55 -8.86
CA VAL A 178 -7.63 -0.34 -7.90
C VAL A 178 -8.20 -1.75 -8.01
N SER A 179 -7.31 -2.73 -8.11
CA SER A 179 -7.61 -4.17 -8.06
C SER A 179 -6.92 -4.80 -6.86
N PHE A 180 -7.65 -5.57 -6.05
CA PHE A 180 -7.03 -6.53 -5.14
C PHE A 180 -7.02 -7.90 -5.81
N VAL A 181 -5.91 -8.61 -5.69
CA VAL A 181 -5.72 -9.96 -6.23
C VAL A 181 -5.24 -10.85 -5.09
N MET A 182 -6.01 -11.88 -4.80
CA MET A 182 -5.68 -12.90 -3.81
C MET A 182 -5.53 -14.24 -4.54
N PRO A 183 -4.30 -14.77 -4.62
CA PRO A 183 -4.11 -16.17 -5.01
C PRO A 183 -4.83 -17.10 -4.01
N ASP A 184 -5.08 -18.36 -4.37
CA ASP A 184 -5.61 -19.32 -3.44
C ASP A 184 -4.52 -19.92 -2.53
N GLN A 185 -4.90 -20.69 -1.50
CA GLN A 185 -3.97 -21.19 -0.50
C GLN A 185 -2.82 -22.03 -1.06
N ASN A 186 -2.95 -22.59 -2.26
CA ASN A 186 -1.85 -23.29 -2.90
C ASN A 186 -0.84 -22.35 -3.54
N ASN A 187 -1.28 -21.17 -3.96
CA ASN A 187 -0.51 -20.23 -4.74
C ASN A 187 -0.10 -18.96 -3.99
N ASP A 188 -0.64 -18.76 -2.75
CA ASP A 188 -0.34 -17.61 -1.90
C ASP A 188 0.75 -17.88 -0.84
N MET A 189 1.40 -19.05 -0.85
CA MET A 189 2.38 -19.55 0.12
C MET A 189 1.78 -20.06 1.45
N HIS A 190 0.46 -20.01 1.66
CA HIS A 190 -0.13 -20.52 2.90
C HIS A 190 0.09 -22.04 3.03
N ASP A 191 -0.44 -22.81 2.07
CA ASP A 191 -0.30 -24.28 2.02
C ASP A 191 0.71 -24.72 0.95
N GLY A 192 0.94 -23.90 -0.08
CA GLY A 192 1.86 -24.18 -1.15
C GLY A 192 3.32 -23.78 -0.88
N SER A 193 4.20 -24.15 -1.82
CA SER A 193 5.61 -23.82 -1.72
C SER A 193 5.95 -22.42 -2.27
N PHE A 194 7.13 -21.92 -1.94
CA PHE A 194 7.67 -20.68 -2.53
C PHE A 194 7.71 -20.74 -4.06
N GLU A 195 8.10 -21.90 -4.61
CA GLU A 195 8.20 -22.13 -6.06
C GLU A 195 6.83 -22.05 -6.73
N MET A 196 5.77 -22.58 -6.09
CA MET A 196 4.40 -22.54 -6.62
C MET A 196 3.92 -21.09 -6.71
N ALA A 197 4.04 -20.32 -5.63
CA ALA A 197 3.62 -18.93 -5.61
C ALA A 197 4.46 -18.05 -6.56
N ASP A 198 5.78 -18.22 -6.59
CA ASP A 198 6.67 -17.50 -7.53
C ASP A 198 6.33 -17.80 -8.99
N ALA A 199 6.03 -19.07 -9.30
CA ALA A 199 5.59 -19.48 -10.64
C ALA A 199 4.22 -18.89 -10.99
N TRP A 200 3.29 -18.87 -10.04
CA TRP A 200 1.97 -18.28 -10.21
C TRP A 200 2.07 -16.76 -10.48
N LEU A 201 2.85 -16.05 -9.67
CA LEU A 201 3.12 -14.62 -9.86
C LEU A 201 3.75 -14.36 -11.23
N LYS A 202 4.73 -15.18 -11.63
CA LYS A 202 5.38 -15.06 -12.94
C LYS A 202 4.39 -15.29 -14.08
N GLN A 203 3.52 -16.29 -13.97
CA GLN A 203 2.55 -16.65 -15.01
C GLN A 203 1.45 -15.58 -15.16
N HIS A 204 0.90 -15.11 -14.03
CA HIS A 204 -0.33 -14.33 -14.01
C HIS A 204 -0.10 -12.82 -13.84
N ILE A 205 0.97 -12.42 -13.17
CA ILE A 205 1.22 -11.01 -12.82
C ILE A 205 2.34 -10.38 -13.67
N ALA A 206 3.30 -11.17 -14.18
CA ALA A 206 4.36 -10.61 -15.01
C ALA A 206 3.84 -9.90 -16.27
N PRO A 207 2.83 -10.42 -17.01
CA PRO A 207 2.27 -9.71 -18.16
C PRO A 207 1.71 -8.32 -17.79
N TYR A 208 1.02 -8.22 -16.64
CA TYR A 208 0.56 -6.93 -16.12
C TYR A 208 1.71 -5.99 -15.80
N VAL A 209 2.75 -6.47 -15.11
CA VAL A 209 3.92 -5.64 -14.75
C VAL A 209 4.59 -5.06 -15.99
N ASP A 210 4.77 -5.87 -17.03
CA ASP A 210 5.40 -5.42 -18.28
C ASP A 210 4.53 -4.40 -19.03
N TRP A 211 3.21 -4.56 -18.97
CA TRP A 211 2.26 -3.59 -19.49
C TRP A 211 2.26 -2.30 -18.65
N ALA A 212 2.23 -2.41 -17.33
CA ALA A 212 2.16 -1.30 -16.38
C ALA A 212 3.28 -0.28 -16.57
N TYR A 213 4.49 -0.73 -16.89
CA TYR A 213 5.64 0.17 -17.18
C TYR A 213 5.40 1.14 -18.35
N LYS A 214 4.47 0.81 -19.25
CA LYS A 214 4.14 1.62 -20.42
C LYS A 214 2.83 2.40 -20.27
N HIS A 215 2.10 2.18 -19.18
CA HIS A 215 0.71 2.63 -19.05
C HIS A 215 0.39 3.25 -17.68
N ASN A 216 1.31 4.04 -17.11
CA ASN A 216 1.10 4.76 -15.85
C ASN A 216 0.41 3.92 -14.77
N SER A 217 0.84 2.68 -14.60
CA SER A 217 0.19 1.71 -13.71
C SER A 217 1.19 1.11 -12.72
N LEU A 218 0.69 0.56 -11.61
CA LEU A 218 1.49 0.17 -10.45
C LEU A 218 1.11 -1.23 -9.98
N LEU A 219 2.12 -2.08 -9.73
CA LEU A 219 1.99 -3.27 -8.90
C LEU A 219 2.42 -2.93 -7.47
N ILE A 220 1.61 -3.36 -6.50
CA ILE A 220 1.98 -3.52 -5.09
C ILE A 220 1.89 -5.02 -4.80
N LEU A 221 3.00 -5.63 -4.40
CA LEU A 221 3.04 -7.01 -3.93
C LEU A 221 3.39 -6.98 -2.45
N THR A 222 2.55 -7.57 -1.60
CA THR A 222 2.73 -7.58 -0.15
C THR A 222 2.28 -8.91 0.45
N TRP A 223 2.72 -9.19 1.67
CA TRP A 223 2.26 -10.33 2.49
C TRP A 223 1.39 -9.79 3.62
N ASP A 224 0.39 -10.56 4.02
CA ASP A 224 -0.52 -10.20 5.10
C ASP A 224 0.17 -10.21 6.48
N GLU A 225 0.89 -11.30 6.77
CA GLU A 225 1.63 -11.54 8.00
C GLU A 225 2.84 -12.45 7.76
N ASP A 226 3.76 -12.52 8.72
CA ASP A 226 4.82 -13.55 8.71
C ASP A 226 4.31 -14.87 9.33
N ASP A 227 5.18 -15.88 9.38
CA ASP A 227 4.92 -17.17 10.05
C ASP A 227 5.16 -17.14 11.58
N ARG A 228 5.05 -15.96 12.22
CA ARG A 228 5.29 -15.68 13.66
C ARG A 228 6.74 -15.78 14.11
N ARG A 229 7.71 -15.76 13.19
CA ARG A 229 9.15 -15.89 13.51
C ARG A 229 9.91 -14.57 13.43
N GLU A 230 9.40 -13.59 12.66
CA GLU A 230 10.12 -12.35 12.36
C GLU A 230 9.38 -11.10 12.88
N LYS A 231 8.55 -11.22 13.93
CA LYS A 231 7.79 -10.09 14.53
C LYS A 231 6.90 -9.37 13.50
N ASN A 232 6.29 -10.15 12.64
CA ASN A 232 5.40 -9.70 11.56
C ASN A 232 6.11 -8.89 10.46
N HIS A 233 7.42 -9.11 10.28
CA HIS A 233 8.23 -8.49 9.25
C HIS A 233 7.99 -9.19 7.90
N VAL A 234 7.39 -8.48 6.97
CA VAL A 234 6.95 -8.99 5.67
C VAL A 234 7.60 -8.26 4.50
N VAL A 235 7.54 -8.85 3.32
CA VAL A 235 7.97 -8.17 2.08
C VAL A 235 6.86 -7.24 1.60
N THR A 236 7.23 -6.04 1.15
CA THR A 236 6.40 -5.17 0.30
C THR A 236 7.24 -4.63 -0.84
N LEU A 237 6.74 -4.79 -2.06
CA LEU A 237 7.36 -4.35 -3.31
C LEU A 237 6.41 -3.42 -4.05
N LEU A 238 6.93 -2.29 -4.53
CA LEU A 238 6.22 -1.41 -5.45
C LEU A 238 6.94 -1.40 -6.80
N VAL A 239 6.22 -1.71 -7.88
CA VAL A 239 6.81 -1.86 -9.22
C VAL A 239 5.96 -1.12 -10.26
N GLY A 240 6.55 -0.14 -10.93
CA GLY A 240 5.89 0.65 -11.97
C GLY A 240 6.75 1.80 -12.47
N PRO A 241 6.34 2.52 -13.54
CA PRO A 241 7.15 3.57 -14.15
C PRO A 241 7.41 4.76 -13.22
N MET A 242 6.47 5.05 -12.29
CA MET A 242 6.58 6.15 -11.34
C MET A 242 7.45 5.82 -10.12
N VAL A 243 7.93 4.58 -9.99
CA VAL A 243 8.68 4.12 -8.83
C VAL A 243 10.17 4.13 -9.12
N LYS A 244 10.98 4.68 -8.22
CA LYS A 244 12.45 4.52 -8.23
C LYS A 244 12.80 3.06 -7.95
N THR A 245 13.89 2.58 -8.50
CA THR A 245 14.41 1.24 -8.17
C THR A 245 15.34 1.30 -6.98
N GLY A 246 15.31 0.28 -6.12
CA GLY A 246 16.19 0.20 -4.96
C GLY A 246 15.52 -0.39 -3.73
N ALA A 247 16.03 -0.01 -2.56
CA ALA A 247 15.49 -0.38 -1.27
C ALA A 247 15.17 0.86 -0.44
N SER A 248 14.07 0.80 0.30
CA SER A 248 13.64 1.85 1.22
C SER A 248 13.63 1.30 2.65
N THR A 249 14.16 2.09 3.58
CA THR A 249 14.13 1.83 5.02
C THR A 249 12.96 2.56 5.71
N GLN A 250 12.05 3.17 4.95
CA GLN A 250 10.83 3.70 5.54
C GLN A 250 10.06 2.57 6.19
N ARG A 251 9.77 2.72 7.49
CA ARG A 251 8.92 1.77 8.19
C ARG A 251 7.47 1.94 7.70
N ILE A 252 6.89 0.87 7.20
CA ILE A 252 5.51 0.83 6.71
C ILE A 252 4.77 -0.40 7.25
N ASP A 253 3.45 -0.33 7.19
CA ASP A 253 2.53 -1.44 7.46
C ASP A 253 1.32 -1.37 6.51
N HIS A 254 0.32 -2.21 6.72
CA HIS A 254 -0.90 -2.21 5.91
C HIS A 254 -1.66 -0.88 5.96
N TYR A 255 -1.58 -0.14 7.07
CA TYR A 255 -2.20 1.19 7.15
C TYR A 255 -1.45 2.22 6.30
N SER A 256 -0.11 2.11 6.21
CA SER A 256 0.71 2.94 5.33
C SER A 256 0.41 2.67 3.85
N VAL A 257 0.24 1.41 3.47
CA VAL A 257 -0.16 1.01 2.11
C VAL A 257 -1.56 1.54 1.78
N LEU A 258 -2.54 1.35 2.69
CA LEU A 258 -3.89 1.89 2.52
C LEU A 258 -3.87 3.42 2.40
N ARG A 259 -3.11 4.10 3.27
CA ARG A 259 -2.97 5.56 3.23
C ARG A 259 -2.47 6.02 1.86
N THR A 260 -1.46 5.35 1.32
CA THR A 260 -0.89 5.66 0.01
C THR A 260 -1.90 5.46 -1.11
N LEU A 261 -2.66 4.36 -1.07
CA LEU A 261 -3.73 4.09 -2.04
C LEU A 261 -4.81 5.18 -2.01
N LEU A 262 -5.22 5.63 -0.83
CA LEU A 262 -6.19 6.71 -0.67
C LEU A 262 -5.64 8.05 -1.18
N ASP A 263 -4.40 8.36 -0.84
CA ASP A 263 -3.74 9.61 -1.22
C ASP A 263 -3.50 9.70 -2.74
N PHE A 264 -3.26 8.59 -3.46
CA PHE A 264 -3.17 8.57 -4.92
C PHE A 264 -4.41 9.16 -5.61
N TYR A 265 -5.58 8.96 -5.02
CA TYR A 265 -6.85 9.42 -5.59
C TYR A 265 -7.43 10.62 -4.82
N GLY A 266 -6.66 11.24 -3.91
CA GLY A 266 -7.10 12.42 -3.15
C GLY A 266 -8.23 12.11 -2.16
N LEU A 267 -8.30 10.89 -1.66
CA LEU A 267 -9.34 10.41 -0.76
C LEU A 267 -8.97 10.63 0.70
N ARG A 268 -9.98 10.78 1.55
CA ARG A 268 -9.78 10.90 3.00
C ARG A 268 -9.28 9.57 3.58
N ALA A 269 -8.27 9.65 4.44
CA ALA A 269 -7.76 8.50 5.17
C ALA A 269 -8.84 7.81 6.03
N LEU A 270 -8.80 6.48 6.10
CA LEU A 270 -9.76 5.61 6.78
C LEU A 270 -9.14 4.99 8.04
N GLY A 271 -9.90 4.91 9.12
CA GLY A 271 -9.48 4.24 10.36
C GLY A 271 -8.08 4.68 10.81
N ALA A 272 -7.23 3.72 11.16
CA ALA A 272 -5.86 3.95 11.59
C ALA A 272 -4.92 4.44 10.48
N SER A 273 -5.31 4.34 9.19
CA SER A 273 -4.52 4.95 8.12
C SER A 273 -4.44 6.48 8.21
N ARG A 274 -5.24 7.13 9.07
CA ARG A 274 -5.15 8.57 9.36
C ARG A 274 -3.84 8.95 10.05
N ASP A 275 -3.38 8.05 10.91
CA ASP A 275 -2.17 8.26 11.74
C ASP A 275 -0.93 7.63 11.08
N ALA A 276 -1.13 6.85 10.02
CA ALA A 276 -0.05 6.26 9.25
C ALA A 276 0.53 7.25 8.24
N GLU A 277 1.85 7.21 8.06
CA GLU A 277 2.50 7.93 6.98
C GLU A 277 2.26 7.21 5.64
N ALA A 278 1.95 7.98 4.60
CA ALA A 278 1.99 7.48 3.23
C ALA A 278 3.42 7.10 2.83
N ILE A 279 3.54 6.22 1.86
CA ILE A 279 4.83 5.88 1.24
C ILE A 279 5.38 7.11 0.51
N LYS A 280 6.62 7.49 0.82
CA LYS A 280 7.29 8.69 0.31
C LYS A 280 8.74 8.42 -0.07
N GLY A 281 9.36 9.38 -0.78
CA GLY A 281 10.79 9.32 -1.14
C GLY A 281 11.13 8.36 -2.27
N ILE A 282 10.17 7.62 -2.78
CA ILE A 282 10.35 6.59 -3.81
C ILE A 282 9.77 6.96 -5.18
N TRP A 283 9.04 8.05 -5.26
CA TRP A 283 8.38 8.48 -6.50
C TRP A 283 9.35 9.24 -7.41
N LYS A 284 9.20 9.06 -8.73
CA LYS A 284 9.97 9.79 -9.78
C LYS A 284 9.34 11.12 -10.10
#